data_62d13a91f84368bcd04dcd216611582c
#
_entry.id   62d13a91f84368bcd04dcd216611582c
#
_cell.length_a   1.000
_cell.length_b   1.000
_cell.length_c   1.000
_cell.angle_alpha   90.00
_cell.angle_beta   90.00
_cell.angle_gamma   90.00
#
_symmetry.space_group_name_H-M   'P 1'
#
loop_
_entity.id
_entity.type
_entity.pdbx_description
1 polymer ?
#
loop_
_entity_poly.entity_id
_entity_poly.type
_entity_poly.pdbx_seq_one_letter_code
_entity_poly.pdbx_strand_id
1 'polypeptide(L)'
;MQEKSHEALLGQQFGARATAYLNSAVHAQGADLEALANLVRGSSDARVLDLGCGGGHVSFAVAPHAGSVVAYDLSAEMLGVVAQAAAERGLNNIRTEKGMVEHLPFADASFDFVLSRYSAHHWWDFDAGLHEAARVLKPGGTAAFVDSICPGVALFDTYLQSVELLRDPSHVRSYSRAEWDAAIARAGLVCTATSRHRIRLMFQVWVERMSTPKLQCDAIRALQTAMSASVTHYFNIGADGSFDLDVMFAQASK
;
A
#
# COMPACT_ATOMS: atom_id res chain seq x y z
N MET A 1 9.66 -0.35 29.92
CA MET A 1 9.02 -0.54 28.60
C MET A 1 10.12 -0.60 27.57
N GLN A 2 10.27 -1.68 26.80
CA GLN A 2 11.18 -1.68 25.65
C GLN A 2 10.64 -0.67 24.63
N GLU A 3 11.47 0.23 24.18
CA GLU A 3 11.17 1.16 23.09
C GLU A 3 10.93 0.33 21.83
N LYS A 4 9.69 0.31 21.34
CA LYS A 4 9.36 -0.38 20.07
C LYS A 4 9.65 0.62 18.96
N SER A 5 10.63 0.33 18.11
CA SER A 5 10.81 1.08 16.87
C SER A 5 9.58 0.89 15.94
N HIS A 6 9.35 1.82 15.04
CA HIS A 6 8.26 1.71 14.04
C HIS A 6 8.43 0.44 13.18
N GLU A 7 9.66 0.11 12.82
CA GLU A 7 10.03 -1.11 12.13
C GLU A 7 9.63 -2.38 12.88
N ALA A 8 9.91 -2.43 14.20
CA ALA A 8 9.50 -3.56 15.03
C ALA A 8 7.97 -3.66 15.16
N LEU A 9 7.28 -2.52 15.15
CA LEU A 9 5.82 -2.48 15.17
C LEU A 9 5.22 -3.01 13.88
N LEU A 10 5.73 -2.59 12.72
CA LEU A 10 5.34 -3.11 11.40
C LEU A 10 5.55 -4.63 11.31
N GLY A 11 6.74 -5.12 11.66
CA GLY A 11 7.04 -6.56 11.65
C GLY A 11 6.07 -7.35 12.54
N GLN A 12 5.75 -6.86 13.74
CA GLN A 12 4.80 -7.49 14.64
C GLN A 12 3.36 -7.47 14.09
N GLN A 13 2.95 -6.34 13.48
CA GLN A 13 1.58 -6.15 12.97
C GLN A 13 1.31 -7.05 11.77
N PHE A 14 2.24 -7.14 10.84
CA PHE A 14 2.06 -7.85 9.57
C PHE A 14 2.56 -9.29 9.60
N GLY A 15 3.64 -9.60 10.32
CA GLY A 15 4.24 -10.94 10.35
C GLY A 15 3.25 -12.03 10.78
N ALA A 16 2.56 -11.84 11.91
CA ALA A 16 1.58 -12.79 12.42
C ALA A 16 0.35 -12.98 11.51
N ARG A 17 0.17 -12.13 10.49
CA ARG A 17 -1.00 -12.10 9.60
C ARG A 17 -0.69 -12.39 8.13
N ALA A 18 0.54 -12.78 7.82
CA ALA A 18 1.02 -12.96 6.44
C ALA A 18 0.10 -13.87 5.61
N THR A 19 -0.32 -15.02 6.16
CA THR A 19 -1.24 -15.96 5.49
C THR A 19 -2.64 -15.35 5.28
N ALA A 20 -3.13 -14.54 6.23
CA ALA A 20 -4.42 -13.87 6.09
C ALA A 20 -4.41 -12.81 4.99
N TYR A 21 -3.28 -12.10 4.83
CA TYR A 21 -3.08 -11.14 3.73
C TYR A 21 -3.02 -11.83 2.37
N LEU A 22 -2.32 -12.96 2.25
CA LEU A 22 -2.28 -13.74 1.01
C LEU A 22 -3.68 -14.18 0.56
N ASN A 23 -4.54 -14.57 1.50
CA ASN A 23 -5.89 -15.08 1.23
C ASN A 23 -6.96 -13.96 1.19
N SER A 24 -6.57 -12.70 1.33
CA SER A 24 -7.51 -11.57 1.37
C SER A 24 -8.10 -11.30 -0.01
N ALA A 25 -9.38 -11.61 -0.21
CA ALA A 25 -10.09 -11.36 -1.47
C ALA A 25 -10.04 -9.89 -1.92
N VAL A 26 -10.06 -8.95 -0.96
CA VAL A 26 -9.99 -7.50 -1.24
C VAL A 26 -8.64 -7.11 -1.86
N HIS A 27 -7.55 -7.80 -1.50
CA HIS A 27 -6.21 -7.54 -2.05
C HIS A 27 -5.91 -8.40 -3.28
N ALA A 28 -6.50 -9.60 -3.37
CA ALA A 28 -6.27 -10.54 -4.46
C ALA A 28 -6.98 -10.15 -5.77
N GLN A 29 -7.91 -9.20 -5.72
CA GLN A 29 -8.72 -8.76 -6.87
C GLN A 29 -8.88 -7.24 -6.83
N GLY A 30 -9.27 -6.66 -7.96
CA GLY A 30 -9.58 -5.24 -8.07
C GLY A 30 -9.07 -4.65 -9.38
N ALA A 31 -9.78 -3.63 -9.88
CA ALA A 31 -9.42 -2.94 -11.12
C ALA A 31 -8.05 -2.24 -11.03
N ASP A 32 -7.65 -1.86 -9.83
CA ASP A 32 -6.33 -1.27 -9.52
C ASP A 32 -5.19 -2.28 -9.70
N LEU A 33 -5.38 -3.53 -9.25
CA LEU A 33 -4.40 -4.60 -9.44
C LEU A 33 -4.27 -4.96 -10.94
N GLU A 34 -5.40 -5.02 -11.65
CA GLU A 34 -5.43 -5.24 -13.09
C GLU A 34 -4.76 -4.08 -13.84
N ALA A 35 -4.99 -2.83 -13.42
CA ALA A 35 -4.34 -1.66 -13.99
C ALA A 35 -2.81 -1.72 -13.83
N LEU A 36 -2.28 -2.13 -12.65
CA LEU A 36 -0.85 -2.34 -12.44
C LEU A 36 -0.30 -3.45 -13.34
N ALA A 37 -1.01 -4.59 -13.48
CA ALA A 37 -0.59 -5.67 -14.36
C ALA A 37 -0.57 -5.22 -15.84
N ASN A 38 -1.53 -4.40 -16.25
CA ASN A 38 -1.61 -3.87 -17.61
C ASN A 38 -0.44 -2.94 -17.96
N LEU A 39 0.14 -2.22 -17.00
CA LEU A 39 1.35 -1.39 -17.23
C LEU A 39 2.55 -2.24 -17.67
N VAL A 40 2.66 -3.45 -17.12
CA VAL A 40 3.79 -4.36 -17.39
C VAL A 40 3.54 -5.25 -18.60
N ARG A 41 2.27 -5.38 -19.03
CA ARG A 41 1.88 -6.26 -20.15
C ARG A 41 2.64 -5.90 -21.43
N GLY A 42 3.26 -6.92 -22.05
CA GLY A 42 4.08 -6.76 -23.26
C GLY A 42 5.56 -6.41 -22.99
N SER A 43 5.99 -6.42 -21.73
CA SER A 43 7.35 -6.09 -21.32
C SER A 43 8.08 -7.32 -20.76
N SER A 44 8.14 -8.40 -21.54
CA SER A 44 8.64 -9.72 -21.12
C SER A 44 10.07 -9.73 -20.55
N ASP A 45 10.88 -8.72 -20.87
CA ASP A 45 12.25 -8.61 -20.37
C ASP A 45 12.38 -7.62 -19.21
N ALA A 46 11.27 -6.97 -18.82
CA ALA A 46 11.28 -5.92 -17.82
C ALA A 46 11.64 -6.45 -16.42
N ARG A 47 12.34 -5.63 -15.67
CA ARG A 47 12.62 -5.84 -14.27
C ARG A 47 11.70 -4.96 -13.42
N VAL A 48 10.86 -5.60 -12.61
CA VAL A 48 9.82 -4.95 -11.79
C VAL A 48 10.22 -4.99 -10.31
N LEU A 49 10.02 -3.89 -9.60
CA LEU A 49 10.06 -3.81 -8.15
C LEU A 49 8.64 -3.64 -7.62
N ASP A 50 8.18 -4.57 -6.78
CA ASP A 50 6.95 -4.47 -5.98
C ASP A 50 7.35 -3.97 -4.59
N LEU A 51 7.16 -2.67 -4.34
CA LEU A 51 7.68 -1.92 -3.20
C LEU A 51 6.66 -1.90 -2.05
N GLY A 52 6.98 -2.59 -0.96
CA GLY A 52 6.05 -2.91 0.12
C GLY A 52 5.03 -3.96 -0.33
N CYS A 53 5.53 -5.10 -0.79
CA CYS A 53 4.73 -6.11 -1.49
C CYS A 53 3.67 -6.80 -0.62
N GLY A 54 3.80 -6.77 0.72
CA GLY A 54 2.90 -7.46 1.64
C GLY A 54 2.68 -8.91 1.23
N GLY A 55 1.44 -9.32 1.00
CA GLY A 55 1.06 -10.67 0.56
C GLY A 55 1.39 -11.01 -0.90
N GLY A 56 2.10 -10.13 -1.65
CA GLY A 56 2.63 -10.39 -2.98
C GLY A 56 1.63 -10.30 -4.14
N HIS A 57 0.45 -9.75 -3.95
CA HIS A 57 -0.59 -9.72 -4.99
C HIS A 57 -0.16 -9.00 -6.26
N VAL A 58 0.57 -7.88 -6.15
CA VAL A 58 1.14 -7.17 -7.31
C VAL A 58 2.19 -8.05 -7.96
N SER A 59 3.13 -8.59 -7.18
CA SER A 59 4.17 -9.50 -7.69
C SER A 59 3.57 -10.65 -8.51
N PHE A 60 2.53 -11.32 -8.00
CA PHE A 60 1.89 -12.43 -8.71
C PHE A 60 1.16 -11.98 -9.99
N ALA A 61 0.54 -10.81 -9.96
CA ALA A 61 -0.20 -10.27 -11.11
C ALA A 61 0.73 -9.85 -12.27
N VAL A 62 1.92 -9.32 -11.95
CA VAL A 62 2.86 -8.82 -12.96
C VAL A 62 3.86 -9.88 -13.44
N ALA A 63 4.16 -10.89 -12.64
CA ALA A 63 5.16 -11.91 -12.96
C ALA A 63 4.94 -12.60 -14.32
N PRO A 64 3.70 -12.94 -14.74
CA PRO A 64 3.47 -13.51 -16.07
C PRO A 64 3.85 -12.61 -17.25
N HIS A 65 4.08 -11.32 -17.00
CA HIS A 65 4.31 -10.29 -18.01
C HIS A 65 5.71 -9.69 -17.97
N ALA A 66 6.50 -10.02 -16.92
CA ALA A 66 7.82 -9.46 -16.64
C ALA A 66 8.94 -10.50 -16.80
N GLY A 67 10.15 -10.05 -17.09
CA GLY A 67 11.36 -10.89 -17.07
C GLY A 67 11.75 -11.28 -15.63
N SER A 68 11.65 -10.35 -14.69
CA SER A 68 11.90 -10.61 -13.27
C SER A 68 11.14 -9.64 -12.37
N VAL A 69 10.72 -10.14 -11.20
CA VAL A 69 10.03 -9.37 -10.17
C VAL A 69 10.80 -9.47 -8.86
N VAL A 70 11.00 -8.35 -8.21
CA VAL A 70 11.51 -8.28 -6.83
C VAL A 70 10.35 -7.90 -5.93
N ALA A 71 9.89 -8.84 -5.10
CA ALA A 71 8.95 -8.59 -4.03
C ALA A 71 9.73 -8.07 -2.81
N TYR A 72 9.58 -6.79 -2.49
CA TYR A 72 10.35 -6.11 -1.45
C TYR A 72 9.45 -5.70 -0.29
N ASP A 73 9.81 -6.13 0.92
CA ASP A 73 9.02 -5.83 2.13
C ASP A 73 9.92 -5.81 3.38
N LEU A 74 9.46 -5.15 4.43
CA LEU A 74 10.12 -5.13 5.72
C LEU A 74 9.94 -6.45 6.50
N SER A 75 8.81 -7.16 6.30
CA SER A 75 8.46 -8.38 7.02
C SER A 75 9.04 -9.63 6.36
N ALA A 76 9.97 -10.29 7.05
CA ALA A 76 10.51 -11.57 6.61
C ALA A 76 9.42 -12.66 6.51
N GLU A 77 8.40 -12.61 7.37
CA GLU A 77 7.29 -13.55 7.39
C GLU A 77 6.41 -13.37 6.14
N MET A 78 6.10 -12.12 5.75
CA MET A 78 5.42 -11.83 4.49
C MET A 78 6.19 -12.36 3.30
N LEU A 79 7.49 -12.07 3.23
CA LEU A 79 8.36 -12.55 2.15
C LEU A 79 8.43 -14.07 2.08
N GLY A 80 8.43 -14.77 3.22
CA GLY A 80 8.35 -16.23 3.27
C GLY A 80 7.06 -16.77 2.64
N VAL A 81 5.93 -16.17 2.97
CA VAL A 81 4.61 -16.53 2.38
C VAL A 81 4.58 -16.24 0.88
N VAL A 82 5.13 -15.09 0.45
CA VAL A 82 5.23 -14.74 -0.98
C VAL A 82 6.08 -15.74 -1.74
N ALA A 83 7.26 -16.11 -1.22
CA ALA A 83 8.15 -17.08 -1.86
C ALA A 83 7.49 -18.46 -2.01
N GLN A 84 6.82 -18.95 -0.96
CA GLN A 84 6.08 -20.20 -1.01
C GLN A 84 4.95 -20.14 -2.06
N ALA A 85 4.12 -19.10 -2.01
CA ALA A 85 2.99 -18.95 -2.94
C ALA A 85 3.45 -18.77 -4.39
N ALA A 86 4.60 -18.14 -4.64
CA ALA A 86 5.21 -18.04 -5.97
C ALA A 86 5.61 -19.42 -6.50
N ALA A 87 6.28 -20.24 -5.66
CA ALA A 87 6.68 -21.60 -6.02
C ALA A 87 5.46 -22.50 -6.34
N GLU A 88 4.41 -22.45 -5.49
CA GLU A 88 3.17 -23.21 -5.69
C GLU A 88 2.44 -22.82 -7.00
N ARG A 89 2.57 -21.56 -7.46
CA ARG A 89 2.02 -21.05 -8.71
C ARG A 89 2.94 -21.24 -9.92
N GLY A 90 4.15 -21.77 -9.73
CA GLY A 90 5.13 -21.91 -10.80
C GLY A 90 5.73 -20.59 -11.30
N LEU A 91 5.67 -19.52 -10.50
CA LEU A 91 6.21 -18.20 -10.83
C LEU A 91 7.69 -18.11 -10.44
N ASN A 92 8.56 -18.67 -11.27
CA ASN A 92 9.99 -18.82 -10.97
C ASN A 92 10.81 -17.53 -11.17
N ASN A 93 10.18 -16.45 -11.67
CA ASN A 93 10.81 -15.16 -11.91
C ASN A 93 10.57 -14.14 -10.78
N ILE A 94 9.96 -14.56 -9.65
CA ILE A 94 9.80 -13.73 -8.46
C ILE A 94 10.94 -14.08 -7.49
N ARG A 95 11.64 -13.05 -6.99
CA ARG A 95 12.55 -13.15 -5.85
C ARG A 95 12.07 -12.23 -4.73
N THR A 96 12.32 -12.60 -3.50
CA THR A 96 12.00 -11.78 -2.33
C THR A 96 13.25 -11.10 -1.79
N GLU A 97 13.12 -9.85 -1.32
CA GLU A 97 14.22 -9.09 -0.73
C GLU A 97 13.68 -8.28 0.46
N LYS A 98 14.38 -8.31 1.59
CA LYS A 98 13.95 -7.65 2.82
C LYS A 98 14.63 -6.30 2.99
N GLY A 99 13.87 -5.28 3.39
CA GLY A 99 14.41 -3.99 3.80
C GLY A 99 13.36 -2.89 3.91
N MET A 100 13.85 -1.70 4.26
CA MET A 100 13.07 -0.48 4.38
C MET A 100 12.99 0.23 3.02
N VAL A 101 11.83 0.81 2.73
CA VAL A 101 11.59 1.53 1.45
C VAL A 101 12.42 2.80 1.33
N GLU A 102 12.81 3.39 2.46
CA GLU A 102 13.64 4.58 2.56
C GLU A 102 15.11 4.35 2.21
N HIS A 103 15.55 3.08 2.10
CA HIS A 103 16.94 2.70 1.83
C HIS A 103 17.00 1.42 1.00
N LEU A 104 16.77 1.53 -0.30
CA LEU A 104 16.74 0.36 -1.18
C LEU A 104 18.16 -0.16 -1.51
N PRO A 105 18.46 -1.46 -1.33
CA PRO A 105 19.77 -2.04 -1.59
C PRO A 105 20.04 -2.29 -3.08
N PHE A 106 19.48 -1.45 -3.94
CA PHE A 106 19.59 -1.58 -5.39
C PHE A 106 20.36 -0.42 -5.98
N ALA A 107 21.08 -0.67 -7.07
CA ALA A 107 21.76 0.38 -7.84
C ALA A 107 20.74 1.34 -8.49
N ASP A 108 21.19 2.55 -8.78
CA ASP A 108 20.43 3.52 -9.55
C ASP A 108 20.02 2.92 -10.90
N ALA A 109 18.87 3.33 -11.40
CA ALA A 109 18.38 2.96 -12.73
C ALA A 109 18.38 1.42 -12.97
N SER A 110 17.94 0.63 -11.98
CA SER A 110 17.99 -0.84 -12.05
C SER A 110 16.64 -1.49 -12.37
N PHE A 111 15.53 -0.74 -12.36
CA PHE A 111 14.18 -1.26 -12.63
C PHE A 111 13.49 -0.50 -13.76
N ASP A 112 12.74 -1.24 -14.58
CA ASP A 112 11.89 -0.67 -15.63
C ASP A 112 10.56 -0.19 -15.03
N PHE A 113 10.07 -0.89 -13.99
CA PHE A 113 8.85 -0.56 -13.27
C PHE A 113 9.11 -0.59 -11.75
N VAL A 114 8.56 0.40 -11.04
CA VAL A 114 8.44 0.43 -9.57
C VAL A 114 6.97 0.56 -9.23
N LEU A 115 6.40 -0.44 -8.59
CA LEU A 115 4.98 -0.52 -8.27
C LEU A 115 4.80 -0.60 -6.76
N SER A 116 3.81 0.09 -6.22
CA SER A 116 3.44 -0.02 -4.80
C SER A 116 1.93 0.01 -4.66
N ARG A 117 1.37 -0.83 -3.78
CA ARG A 117 -0.07 -0.91 -3.57
C ARG A 117 -0.40 -1.10 -2.11
N TYR A 118 -1.14 -0.14 -1.54
CA TYR A 118 -1.55 -0.10 -0.13
C TYR A 118 -0.40 -0.27 0.86
N SER A 119 0.69 0.45 0.65
CA SER A 119 1.91 0.37 1.45
C SER A 119 2.41 1.73 1.94
N ALA A 120 2.30 2.78 1.12
CA ALA A 120 2.95 4.06 1.40
C ALA A 120 2.40 4.75 2.67
N HIS A 121 1.19 4.44 3.08
CA HIS A 121 0.61 4.94 4.33
C HIS A 121 1.25 4.35 5.60
N HIS A 122 2.19 3.40 5.45
CA HIS A 122 3.03 2.84 6.51
C HIS A 122 4.49 3.30 6.46
N TRP A 123 4.92 4.00 5.39
CA TRP A 123 6.31 4.41 5.27
C TRP A 123 6.66 5.45 6.33
N TRP A 124 7.79 5.23 7.01
CA TRP A 124 8.28 6.14 8.05
C TRP A 124 8.58 7.53 7.50
N ASP A 125 9.24 7.58 6.35
CA ASP A 125 9.53 8.79 5.58
C ASP A 125 9.03 8.62 4.15
N PHE A 126 7.87 9.21 3.89
CA PHE A 126 7.19 9.14 2.60
C PHE A 126 8.01 9.73 1.46
N ASP A 127 8.65 10.88 1.70
CA ASP A 127 9.48 11.54 0.68
C ASP A 127 10.74 10.71 0.38
N ALA A 128 11.41 10.18 1.40
CA ALA A 128 12.56 9.30 1.22
C ALA A 128 12.19 8.03 0.41
N GLY A 129 11.05 7.40 0.71
CA GLY A 129 10.57 6.24 -0.04
C GLY A 129 10.32 6.54 -1.52
N LEU A 130 9.72 7.70 -1.83
CA LEU A 130 9.51 8.14 -3.22
C LEU A 130 10.83 8.51 -3.93
N HIS A 131 11.78 9.14 -3.23
CA HIS A 131 13.11 9.41 -3.77
C HIS A 131 13.87 8.12 -4.12
N GLU A 132 13.81 7.11 -3.25
CA GLU A 132 14.41 5.81 -3.53
C GLU A 132 13.72 5.10 -4.70
N ALA A 133 12.38 5.12 -4.76
CA ALA A 133 11.63 4.62 -5.90
C ALA A 133 12.08 5.28 -7.22
N ALA A 134 12.23 6.61 -7.22
CA ALA A 134 12.74 7.35 -8.37
C ALA A 134 14.22 7.04 -8.67
N ARG A 135 15.07 6.88 -7.64
CA ARG A 135 16.49 6.59 -7.82
C ARG A 135 16.69 5.27 -8.55
N VAL A 136 16.00 4.23 -8.10
CA VAL A 136 16.16 2.87 -8.67
C VAL A 136 15.45 2.71 -10.01
N LEU A 137 14.52 3.60 -10.35
CA LEU A 137 13.80 3.59 -11.63
C LEU A 137 14.74 4.06 -12.76
N LYS A 138 14.75 3.34 -13.88
CA LYS A 138 15.49 3.73 -15.09
C LYS A 138 14.94 5.02 -15.70
N PRO A 139 15.77 5.81 -16.41
CA PRO A 139 15.26 6.87 -17.28
C PRO A 139 14.24 6.28 -18.29
N GLY A 140 13.08 6.91 -18.39
CA GLY A 140 11.95 6.41 -19.19
C GLY A 140 11.17 5.26 -18.55
N GLY A 141 11.55 4.80 -17.35
CA GLY A 141 10.80 3.81 -16.59
C GLY A 141 9.49 4.35 -16.00
N THR A 142 8.62 3.46 -15.58
CA THR A 142 7.31 3.79 -15.02
C THR A 142 7.23 3.44 -13.54
N ALA A 143 6.84 4.40 -12.71
CA ALA A 143 6.39 4.16 -11.35
C ALA A 143 4.86 4.20 -11.29
N ALA A 144 4.24 3.33 -10.47
CA ALA A 144 2.81 3.42 -10.21
C ALA A 144 2.50 3.12 -8.73
N PHE A 145 1.65 3.97 -8.18
CA PHE A 145 1.26 3.94 -6.78
C PHE A 145 -0.25 3.84 -6.65
N VAL A 146 -0.70 2.88 -5.86
CA VAL A 146 -2.11 2.74 -5.46
C VAL A 146 -2.17 2.83 -3.95
N ASP A 147 -2.88 3.80 -3.42
CA ASP A 147 -3.03 3.91 -1.97
C ASP A 147 -4.33 4.61 -1.56
N SER A 148 -4.70 4.40 -0.29
CA SER A 148 -5.76 5.16 0.34
C SER A 148 -5.34 6.63 0.47
N ILE A 149 -6.25 7.53 0.15
CA ILE A 149 -6.00 8.96 0.26
C ILE A 149 -6.98 9.63 1.21
N CYS A 150 -6.47 10.63 1.94
CA CYS A 150 -7.37 11.50 2.68
C CYS A 150 -7.99 12.56 1.76
N PRO A 151 -9.22 12.97 2.02
CA PRO A 151 -9.79 14.14 1.36
C PRO A 151 -9.04 15.39 1.85
N GLY A 152 -8.72 16.32 0.97
CA GLY A 152 -7.96 17.54 1.28
C GLY A 152 -8.69 18.55 2.21
N VAL A 153 -9.65 18.08 3.00
CA VAL A 153 -10.43 18.85 3.99
C VAL A 153 -9.99 18.46 5.38
N ALA A 154 -9.45 19.39 6.16
CA ALA A 154 -8.84 19.13 7.46
C ALA A 154 -9.71 18.30 8.43
N LEU A 155 -11.02 18.57 8.50
CA LEU A 155 -11.93 17.81 9.35
C LEU A 155 -12.02 16.34 8.94
N PHE A 156 -12.10 16.06 7.64
CA PHE A 156 -12.18 14.70 7.11
C PHE A 156 -10.84 13.97 7.24
N ASP A 157 -9.75 14.69 7.03
CA ASP A 157 -8.39 14.18 7.25
C ASP A 157 -8.20 13.76 8.70
N THR A 158 -8.49 14.65 9.67
CA THR A 158 -8.39 14.34 11.10
C THR A 158 -9.19 13.09 11.47
N TYR A 159 -10.43 12.98 10.97
CA TYR A 159 -11.27 11.80 11.22
C TYR A 159 -10.61 10.53 10.66
N LEU A 160 -10.21 10.54 9.39
CA LEU A 160 -9.63 9.36 8.73
C LEU A 160 -8.36 8.88 9.44
N GLN A 161 -7.41 9.79 9.70
CA GLN A 161 -6.17 9.44 10.41
C GLN A 161 -6.47 8.86 11.81
N SER A 162 -7.46 9.40 12.51
CA SER A 162 -7.83 8.91 13.85
C SER A 162 -8.36 7.48 13.83
N VAL A 163 -9.26 7.14 12.89
CA VAL A 163 -9.82 5.78 12.82
C VAL A 163 -8.81 4.78 12.29
N GLU A 164 -7.94 5.17 11.35
CA GLU A 164 -6.87 4.31 10.84
C GLU A 164 -5.82 4.03 11.92
N LEU A 165 -5.39 5.04 12.69
CA LEU A 165 -4.44 4.86 13.79
C LEU A 165 -5.03 3.98 14.91
N LEU A 166 -6.32 4.14 15.25
CA LEU A 166 -6.99 3.27 16.21
C LEU A 166 -7.07 1.83 15.72
N ARG A 167 -7.28 1.62 14.44
CA ARG A 167 -7.33 0.29 13.83
C ARG A 167 -5.96 -0.37 13.78
N ASP A 168 -4.95 0.40 13.38
CA ASP A 168 -3.60 -0.08 13.10
C ASP A 168 -2.56 0.91 13.61
N PRO A 169 -1.88 0.60 14.73
CA PRO A 169 -0.86 1.50 15.30
C PRO A 169 0.39 1.66 14.42
N SER A 170 0.54 0.88 13.35
CA SER A 170 1.60 1.05 12.36
C SER A 170 1.25 2.04 11.25
N HIS A 171 0.01 2.54 11.21
CA HIS A 171 -0.41 3.57 10.27
C HIS A 171 0.35 4.87 10.52
N VAL A 172 0.99 5.41 9.48
CA VAL A 172 1.68 6.71 9.53
C VAL A 172 0.75 7.80 9.04
N ARG A 173 0.32 7.72 7.76
CA ARG A 173 -0.59 8.72 7.20
C ARG A 173 -1.20 8.27 5.86
N SER A 174 -2.51 8.42 5.69
CA SER A 174 -3.12 8.47 4.37
C SER A 174 -2.93 9.89 3.81
N TYR A 175 -2.02 10.05 2.85
CA TYR A 175 -1.69 11.35 2.25
C TYR A 175 -2.82 11.81 1.32
N SER A 176 -3.05 13.12 1.24
CA SER A 176 -3.98 13.69 0.27
C SER A 176 -3.41 13.62 -1.15
N ARG A 177 -4.26 13.76 -2.14
CA ARG A 177 -3.83 13.82 -3.54
C ARG A 177 -2.79 14.93 -3.78
N ALA A 178 -2.97 16.10 -3.17
CA ALA A 178 -2.02 17.21 -3.32
C ALA A 178 -0.65 16.91 -2.69
N GLU A 179 -0.64 16.21 -1.53
CA GLU A 179 0.61 15.74 -0.91
C GLU A 179 1.33 14.73 -1.79
N TRP A 180 0.59 13.77 -2.40
CA TRP A 180 1.14 12.83 -3.36
C TRP A 180 1.74 13.52 -4.58
N ASP A 181 1.00 14.44 -5.22
CA ASP A 181 1.48 15.16 -6.40
C ASP A 181 2.75 15.96 -6.10
N ALA A 182 2.79 16.62 -4.94
CA ALA A 182 3.95 17.38 -4.50
C ALA A 182 5.16 16.47 -4.21
N ALA A 183 4.95 15.31 -3.57
CA ALA A 183 6.02 14.38 -3.23
C ALA A 183 6.57 13.66 -4.46
N ILE A 184 5.72 13.24 -5.40
CA ILE A 184 6.12 12.69 -6.71
C ILE A 184 7.01 13.71 -7.47
N ALA A 185 6.60 14.98 -7.49
CA ALA A 185 7.40 16.03 -8.13
C ALA A 185 8.74 16.28 -7.42
N ARG A 186 8.77 16.30 -6.07
CA ARG A 186 10.04 16.42 -5.31
C ARG A 186 10.98 15.26 -5.55
N ALA A 187 10.45 14.05 -5.76
CA ALA A 187 11.26 12.88 -6.12
C ALA A 187 11.82 12.93 -7.56
N GLY A 188 11.50 13.97 -8.34
CA GLY A 188 11.93 14.10 -9.74
C GLY A 188 11.13 13.25 -10.72
N LEU A 189 9.95 12.78 -10.33
CA LEU A 189 9.03 12.04 -11.17
C LEU A 189 7.96 12.98 -11.75
N VAL A 190 7.50 12.66 -12.97
CA VAL A 190 6.42 13.39 -13.65
C VAL A 190 5.16 12.52 -13.64
N CYS A 191 4.11 12.99 -13.00
CA CYS A 191 2.83 12.28 -13.00
C CYS A 191 2.21 12.29 -14.42
N THR A 192 1.95 11.10 -14.98
CA THR A 192 1.48 10.94 -16.37
C THR A 192 -0.01 10.58 -16.44
N ALA A 193 -0.51 9.88 -15.43
CA ALA A 193 -1.92 9.53 -15.35
C ALA A 193 -2.35 9.38 -13.89
N THR A 194 -3.61 9.68 -13.62
CA THR A 194 -4.19 9.43 -12.30
C THR A 194 -5.67 9.11 -12.42
N SER A 195 -6.13 8.30 -11.49
CA SER A 195 -7.56 8.08 -11.26
C SER A 195 -7.85 8.02 -9.78
N ARG A 196 -9.11 8.19 -9.44
CA ARG A 196 -9.62 8.03 -8.08
C ARG A 196 -10.88 7.17 -8.13
N HIS A 197 -11.00 6.26 -7.20
CA HIS A 197 -12.22 5.49 -6.99
C HIS A 197 -12.50 5.38 -5.49
N ARG A 198 -13.67 4.88 -5.14
CA ARG A 198 -14.04 4.62 -3.75
C ARG A 198 -14.24 3.13 -3.55
N ILE A 199 -13.80 2.65 -2.39
CA ILE A 199 -14.03 1.28 -1.94
C ILE A 199 -14.92 1.30 -0.71
N ARG A 200 -15.85 0.34 -0.62
CA ARG A 200 -16.63 0.11 0.59
C ARG A 200 -15.86 -0.77 1.54
N LEU A 201 -15.59 -0.28 2.75
CA LEU A 201 -14.99 -1.04 3.83
C LEU A 201 -16.08 -1.53 4.78
N MET A 202 -16.28 -2.85 4.81
CA MET A 202 -17.17 -3.49 5.78
C MET A 202 -16.48 -3.47 7.14
N PHE A 203 -17.07 -2.80 8.14
CA PHE A 203 -16.43 -2.52 9.42
C PHE A 203 -15.83 -3.76 10.09
N GLN A 204 -16.63 -4.82 10.21
CA GLN A 204 -16.18 -6.06 10.84
C GLN A 204 -14.97 -6.67 10.14
N VAL A 205 -15.02 -6.79 8.80
CA VAL A 205 -13.91 -7.33 8.00
C VAL A 205 -12.67 -6.45 8.10
N TRP A 206 -12.86 -5.12 8.14
CA TRP A 206 -11.78 -4.13 8.20
C TRP A 206 -11.01 -4.21 9.52
N VAL A 207 -11.70 -4.33 10.67
CA VAL A 207 -11.04 -4.42 11.99
C VAL A 207 -10.48 -5.83 12.24
N GLU A 208 -11.17 -6.89 11.81
CA GLU A 208 -10.70 -8.27 11.97
C GLU A 208 -9.39 -8.52 11.23
N ARG A 209 -9.22 -7.94 10.03
CA ARG A 209 -8.00 -8.06 9.23
C ARG A 209 -6.75 -7.64 10.01
N MET A 210 -6.87 -6.62 10.86
CA MET A 210 -5.78 -6.14 11.72
C MET A 210 -5.83 -6.74 13.12
N SER A 211 -6.81 -7.61 13.42
CA SER A 211 -7.08 -8.11 14.77
C SER A 211 -7.18 -6.97 15.78
N THR A 212 -7.84 -5.89 15.37
CA THR A 212 -7.98 -4.67 16.18
C THR A 212 -8.65 -5.01 17.51
N PRO A 213 -8.03 -4.66 18.65
CA PRO A 213 -8.61 -4.96 19.95
C PRO A 213 -10.01 -4.36 20.13
N LYS A 214 -10.86 -5.05 20.89
CA LYS A 214 -12.24 -4.61 21.10
C LYS A 214 -12.35 -3.16 21.60
N LEU A 215 -11.49 -2.73 22.52
CA LEU A 215 -11.48 -1.35 23.02
C LEU A 215 -11.28 -0.34 21.91
N GLN A 216 -10.38 -0.61 20.96
CA GLN A 216 -10.13 0.25 19.81
C GLN A 216 -11.30 0.21 18.81
N CYS A 217 -11.90 -0.96 18.57
CA CYS A 217 -13.13 -1.08 17.78
C CYS A 217 -14.27 -0.24 18.38
N ASP A 218 -14.47 -0.31 19.70
CA ASP A 218 -15.49 0.47 20.41
C ASP A 218 -15.19 1.98 20.31
N ALA A 219 -13.91 2.39 20.41
CA ALA A 219 -13.48 3.77 20.26
C ALA A 219 -13.74 4.30 18.82
N ILE A 220 -13.44 3.50 17.79
CA ILE A 220 -13.75 3.84 16.40
C ILE A 220 -15.26 4.05 16.23
N ARG A 221 -16.09 3.13 16.76
CA ARG A 221 -17.55 3.24 16.68
C ARG A 221 -18.09 4.46 17.43
N ALA A 222 -17.55 4.74 18.61
CA ALA A 222 -17.91 5.94 19.38
C ALA A 222 -17.57 7.22 18.59
N LEU A 223 -16.37 7.27 17.98
CA LEU A 223 -15.96 8.39 17.15
C LEU A 223 -16.87 8.55 15.94
N GLN A 224 -17.19 7.48 15.21
CA GLN A 224 -18.11 7.49 14.06
C GLN A 224 -19.49 8.04 14.43
N THR A 225 -20.00 7.69 15.62
CA THR A 225 -21.32 8.15 16.10
C THR A 225 -21.31 9.62 16.52
N ALA A 226 -20.16 10.13 17.01
CA ALA A 226 -20.02 11.49 17.48
C ALA A 226 -19.74 12.53 16.37
N MET A 227 -19.40 12.05 15.15
CA MET A 227 -19.03 12.96 14.06
C MET A 227 -20.20 13.77 13.52
N SER A 228 -19.87 14.93 12.94
CA SER A 228 -20.84 15.79 12.25
C SER A 228 -21.44 15.09 11.02
N ALA A 229 -22.63 15.56 10.63
CA ALA A 229 -23.31 15.06 9.43
C ALA A 229 -22.45 15.19 8.17
N SER A 230 -21.57 16.19 8.07
CA SER A 230 -20.66 16.34 6.93
C SER A 230 -19.64 15.18 6.84
N VAL A 231 -19.08 14.73 7.98
CA VAL A 231 -18.16 13.59 8.03
C VAL A 231 -18.90 12.29 7.71
N THR A 232 -20.03 12.03 8.38
CA THR A 232 -20.79 10.79 8.18
C THR A 232 -21.31 10.68 6.74
N HIS A 233 -21.72 11.79 6.13
CA HIS A 233 -22.13 11.83 4.73
C HIS A 233 -20.96 11.59 3.77
N TYR A 234 -19.82 12.30 3.99
CA TYR A 234 -18.67 12.15 3.12
C TYR A 234 -18.17 10.71 3.07
N PHE A 235 -17.97 10.09 4.23
CA PHE A 235 -17.49 8.70 4.34
C PHE A 235 -18.63 7.68 4.20
N ASN A 236 -19.87 8.12 3.97
CA ASN A 236 -21.04 7.22 3.86
C ASN A 236 -21.08 6.20 5.01
N ILE A 237 -20.93 6.68 6.25
CA ILE A 237 -20.83 5.81 7.44
C ILE A 237 -22.17 5.14 7.70
N GLY A 238 -22.21 3.81 7.61
CA GLY A 238 -23.39 3.00 7.89
C GLY A 238 -23.64 2.77 9.38
N ALA A 239 -24.85 2.35 9.73
CA ALA A 239 -25.20 2.00 11.10
C ALA A 239 -24.32 0.89 11.69
N ASP A 240 -23.84 -0.02 10.85
CA ASP A 240 -22.90 -1.10 11.19
C ASP A 240 -21.45 -0.63 11.31
N GLY A 241 -21.14 0.64 10.98
CA GLY A 241 -19.81 1.23 10.98
C GLY A 241 -19.03 1.07 9.67
N SER A 242 -19.60 0.39 8.69
CA SER A 242 -19.01 0.32 7.35
C SER A 242 -18.96 1.69 6.71
N PHE A 243 -17.90 1.99 5.94
CA PHE A 243 -17.68 3.32 5.37
C PHE A 243 -16.96 3.24 4.03
N ASP A 244 -16.98 4.34 3.28
CA ASP A 244 -16.30 4.45 2.00
C ASP A 244 -14.95 5.14 2.18
N LEU A 245 -13.92 4.60 1.52
CA LEU A 245 -12.57 5.15 1.50
C LEU A 245 -12.18 5.51 0.07
N ASP A 246 -11.56 6.67 -0.09
CA ASP A 246 -10.99 7.07 -1.36
C ASP A 246 -9.67 6.37 -1.62
N VAL A 247 -9.49 5.87 -2.83
CA VAL A 247 -8.26 5.25 -3.31
C VAL A 247 -7.78 5.98 -4.55
N MET A 248 -6.50 6.26 -4.59
CA MET A 248 -5.82 6.86 -5.74
C MET A 248 -5.03 5.79 -6.48
N PHE A 249 -5.05 5.87 -7.80
CA PHE A 249 -4.03 5.32 -8.68
C PHE A 249 -3.25 6.49 -9.28
N ALA A 250 -1.94 6.48 -9.17
CA ALA A 250 -1.06 7.46 -9.80
C ALA A 250 0.03 6.74 -10.58
N GLN A 251 0.20 7.11 -11.85
CA GLN A 251 1.30 6.68 -12.70
C GLN A 251 2.23 7.86 -12.92
N ALA A 252 3.53 7.60 -12.85
CA ALA A 252 4.57 8.60 -13.07
C ALA A 252 5.72 8.02 -13.89
N SER A 253 6.46 8.88 -14.55
CA SER A 253 7.68 8.53 -15.32
C SER A 253 8.89 9.30 -14.78
N LYS A 254 10.07 8.72 -14.99
CA LYS A 254 11.34 9.37 -14.70
C LYS A 254 11.92 10.01 -15.95
#